data_47c4d9a66c368574063295d1f2560c7a
#
_entry.id   47c4d9a66c368574063295d1f2560c7a
#
_cell.length_a   1.000
_cell.length_b   1.000
_cell.length_c   1.000
_cell.angle_alpha   90.00
_cell.angle_beta   90.00
_cell.angle_gamma   90.00
#
_symmetry.space_group_name_H-M   'P 1'
#
loop_
_entity.id
_entity.type
_entity.pdbx_description
1 polymer ?
#
loop_
_entity_poly.entity_id
_entity_poly.type
_entity_poly.pdbx_seq_one_letter_code
_entity_poly.pdbx_strand_id
1 'polypeptide(L)'
;MEFANKITVFTPAYNRAHTLPKLYCSLRRQTFQNFEWLIVDDGSSDGTGELVKKWQLEENFFPIRYVYQENGGKCRAINHGLELARGELFFTVDSDDYLLDDALENAARWEAELPKNEKFCAVSGNLGTAPRQTPNAPLPQPYFDGTALDR
;
A
#
# COMPACT_ATOMS: atom_id res chain seq x y z
N MET A 1 -8.86 4.21 -19.80
CA MET A 1 -7.64 3.43 -19.47
C MET A 1 -8.06 2.26 -18.61
N GLU A 2 -7.72 1.05 -18.99
CA GLU A 2 -8.04 -0.14 -18.21
C GLU A 2 -6.87 -0.44 -17.28
N PHE A 3 -7.12 -0.48 -15.97
CA PHE A 3 -6.10 -0.81 -14.97
C PHE A 3 -5.94 -2.34 -14.88
N ALA A 4 -4.71 -2.81 -14.72
CA ALA A 4 -4.42 -4.23 -14.59
C ALA A 4 -4.91 -4.83 -13.27
N ASN A 5 -4.99 -4.00 -12.21
CA ASN A 5 -5.46 -4.36 -10.88
C ASN A 5 -6.36 -3.25 -10.31
N LYS A 6 -7.19 -3.58 -9.34
CA LYS A 6 -7.98 -2.56 -8.62
C LYS A 6 -7.09 -1.74 -7.69
N ILE A 7 -6.15 -2.38 -7.00
CA ILE A 7 -5.31 -1.72 -5.99
C ILE A 7 -3.83 -2.00 -6.28
N THR A 8 -3.00 -0.96 -6.27
CA THR A 8 -1.56 -1.10 -6.02
C THR A 8 -1.31 -0.87 -4.54
N VAL A 9 -0.96 -1.93 -3.81
CA VAL A 9 -0.39 -1.80 -2.47
C VAL A 9 1.06 -1.38 -2.64
N PHE A 10 1.40 -0.19 -2.17
CA PHE A 10 2.73 0.40 -2.32
C PHE A 10 3.48 0.43 -0.98
N THR A 11 4.73 0.01 -1.00
CA THR A 11 5.59 0.02 0.18
C THR A 11 6.96 0.61 -0.16
N PRO A 12 7.30 1.79 0.40
CA PRO A 12 8.68 2.27 0.36
C PRO A 12 9.51 1.51 1.40
N ALA A 13 10.68 1.02 1.00
CA ALA A 13 11.56 0.25 1.87
C ALA A 13 12.98 0.82 1.87
N TYR A 14 13.60 0.87 3.03
CA TYR A 14 15.02 1.14 3.21
C TYR A 14 15.53 0.39 4.44
N ASN A 15 16.35 -0.65 4.22
CA ASN A 15 16.84 -1.56 5.25
C ASN A 15 15.69 -2.14 6.11
N ARG A 16 14.78 -2.89 5.47
CA ARG A 16 13.54 -3.42 6.07
C ARG A 16 13.41 -4.93 6.01
N ALA A 17 14.50 -5.67 5.81
CA ALA A 17 14.47 -7.13 5.80
C ALA A 17 13.84 -7.74 7.06
N HIS A 18 13.95 -7.06 8.20
CA HIS A 18 13.43 -7.53 9.49
C HIS A 18 11.93 -7.24 9.72
N THR A 19 11.33 -6.27 9.04
CA THR A 19 9.92 -5.86 9.23
C THR A 19 9.00 -6.32 8.10
N LEU A 20 9.47 -6.32 6.85
CA LEU A 20 8.70 -6.71 5.68
C LEU A 20 8.04 -8.10 5.77
N PRO A 21 8.61 -9.13 6.43
CA PRO A 21 7.93 -10.42 6.55
C PRO A 21 6.56 -10.35 7.22
N LYS A 22 6.37 -9.44 8.17
CA LYS A 22 5.08 -9.24 8.83
C LYS A 22 4.03 -8.67 7.87
N LEU A 23 4.42 -7.67 7.07
CA LEU A 23 3.57 -7.10 6.03
C LEU A 23 3.23 -8.14 4.96
N TYR A 24 4.24 -8.88 4.46
CA TYR A 24 4.03 -9.97 3.49
C TYR A 24 3.00 -11.00 3.98
N CYS A 25 3.15 -11.47 5.22
CA CYS A 25 2.17 -12.39 5.80
C CYS A 25 0.77 -11.81 5.88
N SER A 26 0.62 -10.51 6.16
CA SER A 26 -0.69 -9.86 6.21
C SER A 26 -1.33 -9.69 4.82
N LEU A 27 -0.52 -9.47 3.79
CA LEU A 27 -1.01 -9.41 2.40
C LEU A 27 -1.49 -10.78 1.91
N ARG A 28 -0.83 -11.86 2.31
CA ARG A 28 -1.26 -13.23 1.99
C ARG A 28 -2.58 -13.64 2.64
N ARG A 29 -3.03 -12.93 3.66
CA ARG A 29 -4.31 -13.18 4.34
C ARG A 29 -5.44 -12.27 3.88
N GLN A 30 -5.19 -11.34 2.95
CA GLN A 30 -6.23 -10.44 2.49
C GLN A 30 -7.41 -11.18 1.85
N THR A 31 -8.63 -10.79 2.21
CA THR A 31 -9.87 -11.32 1.61
C THR A 31 -10.06 -10.80 0.18
N PHE A 32 -9.61 -9.59 -0.10
CA PHE A 32 -9.63 -8.99 -1.43
C PHE A 32 -8.39 -9.39 -2.23
N GLN A 33 -8.55 -9.93 -3.44
CA GLN A 33 -7.47 -10.54 -4.21
C GLN A 33 -7.04 -9.75 -5.46
N ASN A 34 -7.79 -8.72 -5.86
CA ASN A 34 -7.47 -7.94 -7.05
C ASN A 34 -6.52 -6.78 -6.73
N PHE A 35 -5.29 -7.10 -6.34
CA PHE A 35 -4.24 -6.14 -6.08
C PHE A 35 -2.86 -6.63 -6.53
N GLU A 36 -1.93 -5.71 -6.70
CA GLU A 36 -0.49 -5.97 -6.79
C GLU A 36 0.23 -5.39 -5.57
N TRP A 37 1.37 -5.96 -5.21
CA TRP A 37 2.27 -5.36 -4.22
C TRP A 37 3.50 -4.78 -4.90
N LEU A 38 3.64 -3.46 -4.88
CA LEU A 38 4.77 -2.73 -5.42
C LEU A 38 5.68 -2.25 -4.29
N ILE A 39 6.92 -2.72 -4.29
CA ILE A 39 7.95 -2.33 -3.33
C ILE A 39 8.98 -1.50 -4.06
N VAL A 40 9.21 -0.26 -3.62
CA VAL A 40 10.34 0.56 -4.05
C VAL A 40 11.37 0.59 -2.94
N ASP A 41 12.51 -0.03 -3.22
CA ASP A 41 13.65 -0.11 -2.33
C ASP A 41 14.59 1.07 -2.57
N ASP A 42 14.68 1.93 -1.58
CA ASP A 42 15.45 3.18 -1.61
C ASP A 42 16.92 2.97 -1.19
N GLY A 43 17.57 1.99 -1.77
CA GLY A 43 19.01 1.76 -1.59
C GLY A 43 19.36 0.88 -0.40
N SER A 44 18.59 -0.16 -0.09
CA SER A 44 18.89 -1.09 1.01
C SER A 44 20.18 -1.87 0.80
N SER A 45 20.82 -2.20 1.91
CA SER A 45 22.04 -3.03 1.98
C SER A 45 21.94 -4.20 2.98
N ASP A 46 20.76 -4.43 3.57
CA ASP A 46 20.52 -5.39 4.65
C ASP A 46 19.92 -6.73 4.19
N GLY A 47 19.89 -7.00 2.88
CA GLY A 47 19.23 -8.20 2.33
C GLY A 47 17.73 -8.03 2.02
N THR A 48 17.19 -6.81 2.09
CA THR A 48 15.79 -6.51 1.72
C THR A 48 15.47 -7.00 0.31
N GLY A 49 16.33 -6.72 -0.68
CA GLY A 49 16.12 -7.10 -2.06
C GLY A 49 16.12 -8.60 -2.28
N GLU A 50 17.05 -9.33 -1.65
CA GLU A 50 17.15 -10.79 -1.71
C GLU A 50 15.89 -11.45 -1.12
N LEU A 51 15.40 -10.91 0.00
CA LEU A 51 14.19 -11.39 0.64
C LEU A 51 12.97 -11.25 -0.27
N VAL A 52 12.78 -10.08 -0.90
CA VAL A 52 11.66 -9.85 -1.81
C VAL A 52 11.75 -10.73 -3.05
N LYS A 53 12.96 -10.88 -3.64
CA LYS A 53 13.18 -11.79 -4.77
C LYS A 53 12.82 -13.23 -4.45
N LYS A 54 13.10 -13.69 -3.22
CA LYS A 54 12.67 -15.00 -2.76
C LYS A 54 11.14 -15.13 -2.80
N TRP A 55 10.39 -14.13 -2.29
CA TRP A 55 8.94 -14.17 -2.32
C TRP A 55 8.35 -14.10 -3.73
N GLN A 56 9.02 -13.44 -4.67
CA GLN A 56 8.61 -13.45 -6.08
C GLN A 56 8.66 -14.85 -6.72
N LEU A 57 9.45 -15.75 -6.17
CA LEU A 57 9.56 -17.15 -6.61
C LEU A 57 8.56 -18.08 -5.90
N GLU A 58 7.94 -17.63 -4.83
CA GLU A 58 6.90 -18.38 -4.13
C GLU A 58 5.56 -18.30 -4.87
N GLU A 59 4.67 -19.26 -4.62
CA GLU A 59 3.32 -19.21 -5.12
C GLU A 59 2.49 -18.18 -4.35
N ASN A 60 2.12 -17.10 -5.05
CA ASN A 60 1.31 -16.01 -4.53
C ASN A 60 0.09 -15.79 -5.42
N PHE A 61 -1.05 -15.43 -4.82
CA PHE A 61 -2.26 -15.07 -5.58
C PHE A 61 -2.24 -13.62 -6.09
N PHE A 62 -1.23 -12.85 -5.73
CA PHE A 62 -1.02 -11.47 -6.19
C PHE A 62 0.40 -11.28 -6.73
N PRO A 63 0.58 -10.41 -7.74
CA PRO A 63 1.91 -10.10 -8.25
C PRO A 63 2.71 -9.26 -7.24
N ILE A 64 3.99 -9.62 -7.07
CA ILE A 64 4.96 -8.85 -6.29
C ILE A 64 5.92 -8.19 -7.27
N ARG A 65 5.97 -6.86 -7.25
CA ARG A 65 6.91 -6.07 -8.05
C ARG A 65 7.92 -5.39 -7.15
N TYR A 66 9.19 -5.54 -7.49
CA TYR A 66 10.30 -4.96 -6.76
C TYR A 66 11.11 -4.05 -7.67
N VAL A 67 11.36 -2.84 -7.21
CA VAL A 67 12.17 -1.84 -7.91
C VAL A 67 13.19 -1.27 -6.95
N TYR A 68 14.46 -1.34 -7.32
CA TYR A 68 15.56 -0.73 -6.58
C TYR A 68 15.85 0.65 -7.14
N GLN A 69 16.14 1.61 -6.28
CA GLN A 69 16.67 2.91 -6.64
C GLN A 69 17.83 3.30 -5.70
N GLU A 70 18.70 4.21 -6.15
CA GLU A 70 19.67 4.82 -5.25
C GLU A 70 18.95 5.63 -4.18
N ASN A 71 19.46 5.59 -2.95
CA ASN A 71 18.86 6.27 -1.82
C ASN A 71 18.60 7.75 -2.11
N GLY A 72 17.36 8.14 -2.01
CA GLY A 72 16.90 9.50 -2.29
C GLY A 72 15.80 9.97 -1.33
N GLY A 73 15.45 9.11 -0.36
CA GLY A 73 14.45 9.38 0.68
C GLY A 73 13.03 8.96 0.30
N LYS A 74 12.20 8.85 1.33
CA LYS A 74 10.82 8.30 1.23
C LYS A 74 9.97 9.03 0.18
N CYS A 75 10.06 10.36 0.08
CA CYS A 75 9.26 11.12 -0.88
C CYS A 75 9.61 10.76 -2.34
N ARG A 76 10.90 10.56 -2.64
CA ARG A 76 11.35 10.14 -3.97
C ARG A 76 10.86 8.73 -4.28
N ALA A 77 10.91 7.81 -3.31
CA ALA A 77 10.39 6.47 -3.47
C ALA A 77 8.88 6.46 -3.72
N ILE A 78 8.11 7.31 -3.03
CA ILE A 78 6.66 7.46 -3.25
C ILE A 78 6.37 7.96 -4.67
N ASN A 79 7.05 9.02 -5.12
CA ASN A 79 6.85 9.55 -6.47
C ASN A 79 7.15 8.49 -7.53
N HIS A 80 8.27 7.76 -7.38
CA HIS A 80 8.61 6.67 -8.27
C HIS A 80 7.56 5.54 -8.24
N GLY A 81 7.03 5.20 -7.04
CA GLY A 81 5.95 4.24 -6.91
C GLY A 81 4.67 4.66 -7.61
N LEU A 82 4.31 5.95 -7.55
CA LEU A 82 3.14 6.50 -8.27
C LEU A 82 3.27 6.37 -9.79
N GLU A 83 4.46 6.59 -10.33
CA GLU A 83 4.74 6.43 -11.76
C GLU A 83 4.64 4.97 -12.23
N LEU A 84 4.95 4.03 -11.34
CA LEU A 84 5.00 2.60 -11.63
C LEU A 84 3.71 1.84 -11.30
N ALA A 85 2.81 2.44 -10.53
CA ALA A 85 1.56 1.81 -10.09
C ALA A 85 0.68 1.39 -11.29
N ARG A 86 0.05 0.22 -11.19
CA ARG A 86 -0.84 -0.35 -12.22
C ARG A 86 -2.27 -0.52 -11.73
N GLY A 87 -2.52 -0.23 -10.45
CA GLY A 87 -3.85 -0.24 -9.85
C GLY A 87 -4.58 1.08 -10.02
N GLU A 88 -5.88 1.01 -10.05
CA GLU A 88 -6.76 2.19 -10.03
C GLU A 88 -6.60 2.99 -8.72
N LEU A 89 -6.43 2.28 -7.60
CA LEU A 89 -6.17 2.84 -6.29
C LEU A 89 -4.70 2.65 -5.90
N PHE A 90 -4.09 3.69 -5.35
CA PHE A 90 -2.75 3.64 -4.79
C PHE A 90 -2.84 3.61 -3.26
N PHE A 91 -2.53 2.45 -2.67
CA PHE A 91 -2.68 2.19 -1.24
C PHE A 91 -1.30 2.08 -0.57
N THR A 92 -0.88 3.13 0.12
CA THR A 92 0.44 3.15 0.77
C THR A 92 0.40 2.43 2.11
N VAL A 93 1.33 1.50 2.30
CA VAL A 93 1.58 0.80 3.58
C VAL A 93 3.05 0.91 3.90
N ASP A 94 3.38 1.42 5.07
CA ASP A 94 4.77 1.51 5.51
C ASP A 94 5.36 0.13 5.79
N SER A 95 6.65 -0.01 5.58
CA SER A 95 7.37 -1.30 5.60
C SER A 95 7.47 -1.95 6.99
N ASP A 96 7.09 -1.25 8.04
CA ASP A 96 7.01 -1.72 9.43
C ASP A 96 5.57 -1.93 9.93
N ASP A 97 4.58 -1.64 9.08
CA ASP A 97 3.17 -1.87 9.35
C ASP A 97 2.69 -3.23 8.82
N TYR A 98 1.43 -3.55 9.09
CA TYR A 98 0.70 -4.68 8.52
C TYR A 98 -0.79 -4.36 8.43
N LEU A 99 -1.48 -5.11 7.59
CA LEU A 99 -2.90 -4.91 7.34
C LEU A 99 -3.76 -5.94 8.10
N LEU A 100 -4.96 -5.52 8.50
CA LEU A 100 -6.02 -6.46 8.88
C LEU A 100 -6.47 -7.25 7.64
N ASP A 101 -7.02 -8.43 7.84
CA ASP A 101 -7.33 -9.38 6.75
C ASP A 101 -8.36 -8.83 5.73
N ASP A 102 -9.20 -7.89 6.14
CA ASP A 102 -10.24 -7.23 5.33
C ASP A 102 -9.89 -5.78 4.90
N ALA A 103 -8.66 -5.34 5.12
CA ALA A 103 -8.29 -3.93 4.91
C ALA A 103 -8.43 -3.49 3.46
N LEU A 104 -7.99 -4.31 2.50
CA LEU A 104 -8.09 -3.97 1.07
C LEU A 104 -9.54 -4.06 0.56
N GLU A 105 -10.34 -4.98 1.08
CA GLU A 105 -11.77 -5.07 0.78
C GLU A 105 -12.51 -3.82 1.25
N ASN A 106 -12.21 -3.37 2.48
CA ASN A 106 -12.78 -2.13 3.00
C ASN A 106 -12.35 -0.91 2.17
N ALA A 107 -11.09 -0.82 1.75
CA ALA A 107 -10.60 0.27 0.91
C ALA A 107 -11.34 0.32 -0.45
N ALA A 108 -11.50 -0.83 -1.10
CA ALA A 108 -12.23 -0.93 -2.36
C ALA A 108 -13.73 -0.58 -2.19
N ARG A 109 -14.34 -0.99 -1.09
CA ARG A 109 -15.74 -0.67 -0.77
C ARG A 109 -15.92 0.82 -0.53
N TRP A 110 -15.08 1.44 0.29
CA TRP A 110 -15.18 2.88 0.58
C TRP A 110 -15.04 3.71 -0.69
N GLU A 111 -14.12 3.37 -1.58
CA GLU A 111 -14.01 4.05 -2.86
C GLU A 111 -15.30 3.91 -3.70
N ALA A 112 -15.88 2.71 -3.74
CA ALA A 112 -17.11 2.46 -4.49
C ALA A 112 -18.34 3.19 -3.92
N GLU A 113 -18.34 3.50 -2.63
CA GLU A 113 -19.40 4.24 -1.92
C GLU A 113 -19.27 5.76 -2.09
N LEU A 114 -18.16 6.27 -2.62
CA LEU A 114 -17.98 7.71 -2.83
C LEU A 114 -18.97 8.25 -3.87
N PRO A 115 -19.52 9.46 -3.64
CA PRO A 115 -20.39 10.11 -4.60
C PRO A 115 -19.68 10.34 -5.94
N LYS A 116 -20.26 9.83 -7.02
CA LYS A 116 -19.67 9.92 -8.38
C LYS A 116 -19.68 11.34 -8.98
N ASN A 117 -20.43 12.24 -8.38
CA ASN A 117 -20.54 13.63 -8.81
C ASN A 117 -19.53 14.58 -8.12
N GLU A 118 -18.75 14.07 -7.19
CA GLU A 118 -17.71 14.79 -6.47
C GLU A 118 -16.33 14.25 -6.81
N LYS A 119 -15.31 15.09 -6.75
CA LYS A 119 -13.93 14.69 -6.98
C LYS A 119 -13.26 14.40 -5.64
N PHE A 120 -12.92 13.15 -5.42
CA PHE A 120 -12.13 12.71 -4.25
C PHE A 120 -10.71 12.34 -4.71
N CYS A 121 -9.71 12.75 -3.95
CA CYS A 121 -8.31 12.37 -4.20
C CYS A 121 -7.83 11.26 -3.30
N ALA A 122 -8.45 11.04 -2.15
CA ALA A 122 -8.03 10.04 -1.18
C ALA A 122 -9.16 9.54 -0.30
N VAL A 123 -8.98 8.29 0.16
CA VAL A 123 -9.73 7.67 1.25
C VAL A 123 -8.71 7.23 2.29
N SER A 124 -8.94 7.52 3.55
CA SER A 124 -8.01 7.19 4.64
C SER A 124 -8.65 6.25 5.66
N GLY A 125 -7.91 5.22 6.04
CA GLY A 125 -8.25 4.34 7.15
C GLY A 125 -7.60 4.80 8.46
N ASN A 126 -8.10 4.28 9.58
CA ASN A 126 -7.52 4.52 10.89
C ASN A 126 -6.40 3.53 11.21
N LEU A 127 -5.34 4.02 11.84
CA LEU A 127 -4.33 3.18 12.45
C LEU A 127 -4.85 2.57 13.76
N GLY A 128 -4.78 1.25 13.87
CA GLY A 128 -4.93 0.53 15.12
C GLY A 128 -3.57 0.22 15.72
N THR A 129 -3.53 -0.01 17.02
CA THR A 129 -2.34 -0.56 17.69
C THR A 129 -2.58 -2.02 18.02
N ALA A 130 -1.63 -2.89 17.62
CA ALA A 130 -1.78 -4.34 17.81
C ALA A 130 -1.76 -4.73 19.31
N PRO A 131 -2.34 -5.89 19.65
CA PRO A 131 -3.05 -6.86 18.84
C PRO A 131 -4.57 -6.89 19.01
N ARG A 132 -5.22 -5.98 19.67
CA ARG A 132 -6.67 -6.00 19.96
C ARG A 132 -7.27 -4.63 20.14
N GLN A 133 -6.79 -3.66 19.44
CA GLN A 133 -7.19 -2.32 19.79
C GLN A 133 -8.20 -1.79 18.77
N THR A 134 -9.16 -1.09 19.32
CA THR A 134 -10.04 -0.26 18.52
C THR A 134 -9.18 0.70 17.70
N PRO A 135 -9.51 0.92 16.44
CA PRO A 135 -8.89 1.99 15.67
C PRO A 135 -8.91 3.30 16.44
N ASN A 136 -7.96 4.15 16.18
CA ASN A 136 -8.00 5.54 16.64
C ASN A 136 -9.36 6.16 16.32
N ALA A 137 -9.75 7.18 17.06
CA ALA A 137 -11.03 7.84 16.85
C ALA A 137 -11.25 8.14 15.35
N PRO A 138 -12.47 7.95 14.85
CA PRO A 138 -12.75 8.21 13.44
C PRO A 138 -12.35 9.63 13.07
N LEU A 139 -11.86 9.79 11.84
CA LEU A 139 -11.55 11.11 11.30
C LEU A 139 -12.81 11.97 11.35
N PRO A 140 -12.70 13.26 11.71
CA PRO A 140 -13.84 14.15 11.69
C PRO A 140 -14.41 14.26 10.27
N GLN A 141 -15.73 14.16 10.17
CA GLN A 141 -16.45 14.42 8.92
C GLN A 141 -16.46 15.94 8.60
N PRO A 142 -16.43 16.35 7.33
CA PRO A 142 -16.45 15.52 6.12
C PRO A 142 -15.06 14.97 5.75
N TYR A 143 -15.05 13.89 5.00
CA TYR A 143 -13.85 13.36 4.39
C TYR A 143 -13.21 14.42 3.48
N PHE A 144 -11.90 14.31 3.28
CA PHE A 144 -11.21 15.19 2.36
C PHE A 144 -11.84 15.10 0.97
N ASP A 145 -12.43 16.18 0.54
CA ASP A 145 -12.71 16.40 -0.86
C ASP A 145 -11.40 16.66 -1.61
N GLY A 146 -11.37 16.47 -2.89
CA GLY A 146 -10.17 16.50 -3.73
C GLY A 146 -9.42 17.83 -3.81
N THR A 147 -9.52 18.70 -2.81
CA THR A 147 -8.94 20.04 -2.80
C THR A 147 -7.49 20.08 -2.28
N ALA A 148 -6.89 18.93 -1.99
CA ALA A 148 -5.48 18.86 -1.58
C ALA A 148 -4.50 19.39 -2.66
N LEU A 149 -4.98 19.54 -3.91
CA LEU A 149 -4.21 20.12 -5.02
C LEU A 149 -4.41 21.64 -5.17
N ASP A 150 -5.35 22.24 -4.44
CA ASP A 150 -5.66 23.66 -4.54
C ASP A 150 -4.98 24.49 -3.42
N ARG A 151 -3.94 23.93 -2.76
CA ARG A 151 -3.17 24.63 -1.72
C ARG A 151 -1.71 24.77 -2.10
#